data_a6dacc2901a34c75366f4f2608ab4d9b
#
_entry.id   a6dacc2901a34c75366f4f2608ab4d9b
#
_cell.length_a   1.000
_cell.length_b   1.000
_cell.length_c   1.000
_cell.angle_alpha   90.00
_cell.angle_beta   90.00
_cell.angle_gamma   90.00
#
_symmetry.space_group_name_H-M   'P 1'
#
loop_
_entity.id
_entity.type
_entity.pdbx_description
1 polymer ?
#
loop_
_entity_poly.entity_id
_entity_poly.type
_entity_poly.pdbx_seq_one_letter_code
_entity_poly.pdbx_strand_id
1 'polypeptide(L)'
;MNGQSNSLFLYQAKTNTQTNAYPGNGYIVWNNATQINSNNVYVSHLTNDGSDIDIFLALLQTTQDFVIQDQNDSSNYQTWQITSITHYNVATTTSYWDFGVTLVASAGTGSTNFSNNQKLLLAVVSGIVG
;
A
#
# COMPACT_ATOMS: atom_id res chain seq x y z
N MET A 1 -8.18 27.75 -1.47
CA MET A 1 -8.07 26.44 -1.89
C MET A 1 -7.33 25.61 -0.86
N ASN A 2 -7.71 24.47 -0.70
CA ASN A 2 -7.04 23.66 0.25
C ASN A 2 -5.70 23.23 -0.29
N GLY A 3 -4.76 22.99 0.48
CA GLY A 3 -3.47 22.56 0.09
C GLY A 3 -3.29 21.05 0.10
N GLN A 4 -4.38 20.30 -0.05
CA GLN A 4 -4.35 18.89 0.14
C GLN A 4 -4.92 18.17 -1.06
N SER A 5 -4.25 17.13 -1.51
CA SER A 5 -4.78 16.26 -2.55
C SER A 5 -4.63 14.82 -2.12
N ASN A 6 -5.62 14.02 -2.47
CA ASN A 6 -5.63 12.60 -2.23
C ASN A 6 -5.47 11.87 -3.55
N SER A 7 -4.65 10.83 -3.56
CA SER A 7 -4.50 9.94 -4.70
C SER A 7 -5.00 8.57 -4.28
N LEU A 8 -5.88 8.00 -5.09
CA LEU A 8 -6.51 6.72 -4.81
C LEU A 8 -6.15 5.74 -5.92
N PHE A 9 -5.65 4.58 -5.55
CA PHE A 9 -5.24 3.56 -6.52
C PHE A 9 -5.88 2.23 -6.16
N LEU A 10 -6.31 1.50 -7.20
CA LEU A 10 -6.99 0.21 -7.02
C LEU A 10 -5.96 -0.89 -6.87
N TYR A 11 -6.12 -1.71 -5.82
CA TYR A 11 -5.28 -2.86 -5.54
C TYR A 11 -6.12 -4.02 -5.03
N GLN A 12 -5.47 -5.15 -4.82
CA GLN A 12 -6.03 -6.31 -4.14
C GLN A 12 -5.03 -6.83 -3.11
N ALA A 13 -5.54 -7.45 -2.07
CA ALA A 13 -4.69 -8.11 -1.08
C ALA A 13 -4.20 -9.45 -1.60
N LYS A 14 -2.91 -9.74 -1.43
CA LYS A 14 -2.37 -11.08 -1.60
C LYS A 14 -1.92 -11.57 -0.22
N THR A 15 -2.58 -12.60 0.28
CA THR A 15 -2.36 -13.05 1.65
C THR A 15 -1.76 -14.46 1.74
N ASN A 16 -1.54 -15.12 0.61
CA ASN A 16 -0.98 -16.46 0.58
C ASN A 16 0.55 -16.48 0.54
N THR A 17 1.18 -15.32 0.69
CA THR A 17 2.64 -15.20 0.81
C THR A 17 2.97 -13.96 1.63
N GLN A 18 4.13 -13.98 2.29
CA GLN A 18 4.68 -12.84 3.03
C GLN A 18 6.10 -12.54 2.53
N THR A 19 6.46 -13.10 1.41
CA THR A 19 7.83 -13.02 0.87
C THR A 19 8.10 -11.68 0.23
N ASN A 20 9.31 -11.15 0.42
CA ASN A 20 9.79 -9.97 -0.29
C ASN A 20 10.07 -10.36 -1.73
N ALA A 21 9.07 -10.19 -2.56
CA ALA A 21 9.12 -10.51 -3.99
C ALA A 21 8.05 -9.69 -4.70
N TYR A 22 8.07 -9.72 -6.04
CA TYR A 22 7.03 -9.03 -6.79
C TYR A 22 5.64 -9.55 -6.38
N PRO A 23 4.76 -8.65 -5.89
CA PRO A 23 3.46 -9.11 -5.38
C PRO A 23 2.54 -9.70 -6.45
N GLY A 24 2.75 -9.36 -7.70
CA GLY A 24 1.82 -9.62 -8.79
C GLY A 24 1.13 -8.34 -9.21
N ASN A 25 0.67 -8.30 -10.45
CA ASN A 25 0.02 -7.11 -10.99
C ASN A 25 -1.20 -6.75 -10.16
N GLY A 26 -1.20 -5.54 -9.60
CA GLY A 26 -2.32 -5.04 -8.82
C GLY A 26 -2.42 -5.55 -7.40
N TYR A 27 -1.37 -6.14 -6.85
CA TYR A 27 -1.40 -6.73 -5.51
C TYR A 27 -0.53 -5.99 -4.51
N ILE A 28 -0.95 -6.07 -3.24
CA ILE A 28 -0.19 -5.65 -2.08
C ILE A 28 0.07 -6.87 -1.20
N VAL A 29 1.29 -7.00 -0.69
CA VAL A 29 1.71 -8.09 0.19
C VAL A 29 2.24 -7.50 1.50
N TRP A 30 1.90 -8.13 2.61
CA TRP A 30 2.41 -7.79 3.96
C TRP A 30 3.46 -8.82 4.35
N ASN A 31 4.51 -8.40 5.06
CA ASN A 31 5.58 -9.33 5.43
C ASN A 31 5.28 -10.16 6.68
N ASN A 32 4.05 -10.12 7.17
CA ASN A 32 3.60 -10.92 8.30
C ASN A 32 2.19 -11.44 8.01
N ALA A 33 1.94 -12.71 8.34
CA ALA A 33 0.62 -13.31 8.14
C ALA A 33 -0.46 -12.58 8.96
N THR A 34 -0.10 -12.02 10.11
CA THR A 34 -0.93 -11.09 10.84
C THR A 34 -0.58 -9.69 10.35
N GLN A 35 -1.40 -9.15 9.47
CA GLN A 35 -1.05 -7.96 8.69
C GLN A 35 -0.63 -6.78 9.56
N ILE A 36 -1.34 -6.52 10.66
CA ILE A 36 -1.03 -5.38 11.53
C ILE A 36 0.30 -5.52 12.27
N ASN A 37 0.90 -6.70 12.26
CA ASN A 37 2.23 -6.92 12.85
C ASN A 37 3.36 -6.77 11.82
N SER A 38 3.02 -6.41 10.58
CA SER A 38 4.02 -6.21 9.54
C SER A 38 4.89 -5.01 9.85
N ASN A 39 6.14 -5.08 9.40
CA ASN A 39 7.02 -3.93 9.35
C ASN A 39 7.49 -3.61 7.93
N ASN A 40 6.98 -4.35 6.95
CA ASN A 40 7.17 -4.05 5.52
C ASN A 40 5.89 -4.37 4.77
N VAL A 41 5.58 -3.54 3.79
CA VAL A 41 4.47 -3.74 2.85
C VAL A 41 5.05 -3.62 1.45
N TYR A 42 4.75 -4.60 0.59
CA TYR A 42 5.25 -4.65 -0.78
C TYR A 42 4.12 -4.29 -1.74
N VAL A 43 4.38 -3.33 -2.62
CA VAL A 43 3.35 -2.77 -3.51
C VAL A 43 3.83 -2.91 -4.96
N SER A 44 3.02 -3.56 -5.81
CA SER A 44 3.28 -3.65 -7.23
C SER A 44 3.28 -2.25 -7.86
N HIS A 45 4.11 -2.05 -8.89
CA HIS A 45 4.07 -0.81 -9.67
C HIS A 45 2.77 -0.67 -10.45
N LEU A 46 2.06 -1.78 -10.70
CA LEU A 46 0.79 -1.77 -11.43
C LEU A 46 -0.37 -1.80 -10.44
N THR A 47 -1.36 -0.94 -10.69
CA THR A 47 -2.64 -1.00 -10.00
C THR A 47 -3.48 -2.17 -10.52
N ASN A 48 -4.57 -2.47 -9.84
CA ASN A 48 -5.45 -3.58 -10.24
C ASN A 48 -6.11 -3.35 -11.60
N ASP A 49 -6.24 -2.10 -12.03
CA ASP A 49 -6.77 -1.75 -13.34
C ASP A 49 -5.66 -1.57 -14.40
N GLY A 50 -4.43 -1.93 -14.07
CA GLY A 50 -3.33 -1.98 -15.05
C GLY A 50 -2.58 -0.67 -15.24
N SER A 51 -2.80 0.33 -14.41
CA SER A 51 -2.05 1.58 -14.49
C SER A 51 -0.68 1.44 -13.85
N ASP A 52 0.37 1.89 -14.54
CA ASP A 52 1.73 1.91 -14.01
C ASP A 52 1.91 3.21 -13.21
N ILE A 53 2.12 3.08 -11.91
CA ILE A 53 2.28 4.24 -11.03
C ILE A 53 3.67 4.32 -10.41
N ASP A 54 4.69 3.74 -11.05
CA ASP A 54 6.07 3.82 -10.56
C ASP A 54 6.49 5.26 -10.27
N ILE A 55 6.16 6.18 -11.16
CA ILE A 55 6.55 7.59 -10.97
C ILE A 55 5.88 8.17 -9.73
N PHE A 56 4.61 7.84 -9.51
CA PHE A 56 3.91 8.33 -8.32
C PHE A 56 4.52 7.73 -7.05
N LEU A 57 4.75 6.42 -7.04
CA LEU A 57 5.32 5.74 -5.86
C LEU A 57 6.72 6.27 -5.54
N ALA A 58 7.48 6.68 -6.55
CA ALA A 58 8.80 7.27 -6.38
C ALA A 58 8.77 8.62 -5.67
N LEU A 59 7.62 9.28 -5.62
CA LEU A 59 7.47 10.57 -4.93
C LEU A 59 7.16 10.43 -3.45
N LEU A 60 6.84 9.24 -2.98
CA LEU A 60 6.56 9.01 -1.57
C LEU A 60 7.84 9.15 -0.76
N GLN A 61 7.71 9.60 0.48
CA GLN A 61 8.85 9.88 1.35
C GLN A 61 8.64 9.25 2.73
N THR A 62 9.74 9.04 3.43
CA THR A 62 9.67 8.60 4.82
C THR A 62 8.93 9.64 5.65
N THR A 63 8.28 9.17 6.70
CA THR A 63 7.40 9.91 7.62
C THR A 63 6.02 10.24 7.02
N GLN A 64 5.82 9.98 5.73
CA GLN A 64 4.52 10.14 5.10
C GLN A 64 3.64 8.94 5.41
N ASP A 65 2.33 9.15 5.51
CA ASP A 65 1.37 8.07 5.75
C ASP A 65 0.70 7.64 4.46
N PHE A 66 0.31 6.37 4.41
CA PHE A 66 -0.65 5.91 3.41
C PHE A 66 -1.70 5.04 4.08
N VAL A 67 -2.85 4.93 3.43
CA VAL A 67 -3.98 4.14 3.91
C VAL A 67 -4.26 3.02 2.93
N ILE A 68 -4.45 1.82 3.45
CA ILE A 68 -4.97 0.69 2.69
C ILE A 68 -6.36 0.42 3.23
N GLN A 69 -7.38 0.54 2.39
CA GLN A 69 -8.75 0.35 2.85
C GLN A 69 -9.56 -0.50 1.88
N ASP A 70 -10.63 -1.11 2.39
CA ASP A 70 -11.58 -1.84 1.57
C ASP A 70 -12.21 -0.89 0.56
N GLN A 71 -12.26 -1.33 -0.70
CA GLN A 71 -12.79 -0.50 -1.78
C GLN A 71 -14.26 -0.15 -1.57
N ASN A 72 -15.02 -1.01 -0.89
CA ASN A 72 -16.45 -0.88 -0.73
C ASN A 72 -16.88 -0.43 0.66
N ASP A 73 -15.95 -0.40 1.63
CA ASP A 73 -16.29 -0.06 3.02
C ASP A 73 -15.08 0.58 3.69
N SER A 74 -15.13 1.90 3.82
CA SER A 74 -14.03 2.68 4.37
C SER A 74 -13.81 2.46 5.87
N SER A 75 -14.71 1.75 6.56
CA SER A 75 -14.50 1.42 7.96
C SER A 75 -13.52 0.24 8.14
N ASN A 76 -13.11 -0.41 7.05
CA ASN A 76 -12.10 -1.47 7.05
C ASN A 76 -10.81 -0.89 6.48
N TYR A 77 -9.84 -0.56 7.33
CA TYR A 77 -8.63 0.11 6.87
C TYR A 77 -7.42 -0.17 7.74
N GLN A 78 -6.25 0.13 7.18
CA GLN A 78 -4.97 0.21 7.87
C GLN A 78 -4.32 1.52 7.47
N THR A 79 -3.81 2.28 8.42
CA THR A 79 -3.00 3.46 8.17
C THR A 79 -1.57 3.16 8.60
N TRP A 80 -0.63 3.40 7.70
CA TRP A 80 0.79 3.10 7.90
C TRP A 80 1.64 4.34 7.71
N GLN A 81 2.64 4.51 8.57
CA GLN A 81 3.67 5.52 8.36
C GLN A 81 4.88 4.87 7.71
N ILE A 82 5.39 5.49 6.66
CA ILE A 82 6.56 4.99 5.93
C ILE A 82 7.82 5.32 6.75
N THR A 83 8.64 4.30 7.02
CA THR A 83 9.91 4.45 7.74
C THR A 83 11.12 4.24 6.84
N SER A 84 10.96 3.51 5.73
CA SER A 84 12.01 3.31 4.74
C SER A 84 11.38 2.98 3.39
N ILE A 85 12.13 3.15 2.33
CA ILE A 85 11.65 2.90 0.97
C ILE A 85 12.75 2.21 0.18
N THR A 86 12.44 1.08 -0.43
CA THR A 86 13.34 0.38 -1.34
C THR A 86 12.58 0.04 -2.62
N HIS A 87 13.17 0.35 -3.76
CA HIS A 87 12.58 0.07 -5.07
C HIS A 87 13.32 -1.11 -5.70
N TYR A 88 12.61 -2.20 -5.93
CA TYR A 88 13.15 -3.44 -6.51
C TYR A 88 12.75 -3.56 -7.97
N ASN A 89 13.61 -4.24 -8.73
CA ASN A 89 13.37 -4.56 -10.16
C ASN A 89 13.06 -3.31 -10.97
N VAL A 90 13.85 -2.26 -10.76
CA VAL A 90 13.67 -0.94 -11.36
C VAL A 90 13.61 -1.06 -12.88
N ALA A 91 12.64 -0.41 -13.50
CA ALA A 91 12.45 -0.33 -14.96
C ALA A 91 12.17 -1.69 -15.60
N THR A 92 11.57 -2.62 -14.85
CA THR A 92 11.14 -3.91 -15.39
C THR A 92 9.66 -4.11 -15.19
N THR A 93 9.11 -5.16 -15.81
CA THR A 93 7.67 -5.47 -15.70
C THR A 93 7.30 -6.02 -14.32
N THR A 94 8.28 -6.31 -13.45
CA THR A 94 8.06 -6.79 -12.09
C THR A 94 8.55 -5.79 -11.05
N SER A 95 8.59 -4.51 -11.41
CA SER A 95 8.96 -3.44 -10.49
C SER A 95 7.99 -3.39 -9.30
N TYR A 96 8.54 -3.29 -8.11
CA TYR A 96 7.71 -3.14 -6.90
C TYR A 96 8.46 -2.34 -5.84
N TRP A 97 7.68 -1.85 -4.87
CA TRP A 97 8.17 -1.00 -3.81
C TRP A 97 8.03 -1.70 -2.48
N ASP A 98 9.10 -1.69 -1.70
CA ASP A 98 9.14 -2.21 -0.34
C ASP A 98 9.13 -1.01 0.61
N PHE A 99 7.98 -0.78 1.25
CA PHE A 99 7.86 0.26 2.25
C PHE A 99 8.05 -0.35 3.63
N GLY A 100 9.12 0.06 4.33
CA GLY A 100 9.20 -0.18 5.76
C GLY A 100 8.14 0.68 6.42
N VAL A 101 7.40 0.12 7.37
CA VAL A 101 6.19 0.77 7.89
C VAL A 101 6.03 0.58 9.39
N THR A 102 5.31 1.53 9.99
CA THR A 102 4.82 1.43 11.36
C THR A 102 3.30 1.65 11.33
N LEU A 103 2.55 0.78 11.98
CA LEU A 103 1.09 0.91 12.04
C LEU A 103 0.70 2.13 12.84
N VAL A 104 -0.15 2.96 12.25
CA VAL A 104 -0.70 4.15 12.91
C VAL A 104 -2.09 3.87 13.46
N ALA A 105 -2.94 3.22 12.66
CA ALA A 105 -4.32 2.91 13.05
C ALA A 105 -4.87 1.81 12.16
N SER A 106 -5.89 1.11 12.64
CA SER A 106 -6.61 0.11 11.84
C SER A 106 -8.00 -0.09 12.39
N ALA A 107 -8.90 -0.61 11.57
CA ALA A 107 -10.27 -0.94 11.98
C ALA A 107 -10.85 -2.01 11.07
N GLY A 108 -11.88 -2.69 11.56
CA GLY A 108 -12.59 -3.72 10.80
C GLY A 108 -11.67 -4.82 10.31
N THR A 109 -11.83 -5.22 9.05
CA THR A 109 -10.95 -6.24 8.46
C THR A 109 -9.51 -5.76 8.33
N GLY A 110 -9.26 -4.46 8.37
CA GLY A 110 -7.90 -3.94 8.46
C GLY A 110 -7.19 -4.38 9.73
N SER A 111 -7.92 -4.57 10.83
CA SER A 111 -7.35 -5.05 12.10
C SER A 111 -7.25 -6.57 12.17
N THR A 112 -8.18 -7.29 11.53
CA THR A 112 -8.25 -8.75 11.62
C THR A 112 -7.64 -9.47 10.43
N ASN A 113 -7.33 -8.82 9.40
CA ASN A 113 -6.72 -9.20 8.12
C ASN A 113 -7.70 -9.02 6.97
N PHE A 114 -7.26 -8.31 5.95
CA PHE A 114 -7.92 -8.36 4.65
C PHE A 114 -7.80 -9.77 4.09
N SER A 115 -8.86 -10.23 3.43
CA SER A 115 -8.88 -11.54 2.81
C SER A 115 -8.07 -11.55 1.51
N ASN A 116 -7.59 -12.73 1.12
CA ASN A 116 -6.92 -12.86 -0.18
C ASN A 116 -7.85 -12.41 -1.31
N ASN A 117 -7.34 -11.58 -2.20
CA ASN A 117 -8.06 -10.97 -3.32
C ASN A 117 -9.14 -9.96 -2.90
N GLN A 118 -9.18 -9.54 -1.65
CA GLN A 118 -10.07 -8.46 -1.25
C GLN A 118 -9.71 -7.19 -2.02
N LYS A 119 -10.70 -6.51 -2.57
CA LYS A 119 -10.48 -5.29 -3.35
C LYS A 119 -10.21 -4.13 -2.43
N LEU A 120 -9.09 -3.45 -2.67
CA LEU A 120 -8.57 -2.41 -1.80
C LEU A 120 -8.33 -1.12 -2.57
N LEU A 121 -8.27 -0.03 -1.82
CA LEU A 121 -7.72 1.23 -2.29
C LEU A 121 -6.43 1.52 -1.53
N LEU A 122 -5.42 1.93 -2.25
CA LEU A 122 -4.24 2.55 -1.67
C LEU A 122 -4.46 4.06 -1.77
N ALA A 123 -4.51 4.72 -0.63
CA ALA A 123 -4.77 6.15 -0.56
C ALA A 123 -3.56 6.86 0.00
N VAL A 124 -3.10 7.87 -0.72
CA VAL A 124 -1.99 8.70 -0.26
C VAL A 124 -2.46 10.14 -0.22
N VAL A 125 -2.27 10.76 0.94
CA VAL A 125 -2.57 12.18 1.13
C VAL A 125 -1.26 12.92 0.92
N SER A 126 -1.25 13.90 0.02
CA SER A 126 -0.03 14.62 -0.29
C SER A 126 0.52 15.39 0.90
N GLY A 127 -0.28 15.61 1.92
CA GLY A 127 0.24 16.16 3.16
C GLY A 127 0.72 17.59 3.04
N ILE A 128 0.18 18.33 2.13
CA ILE A 128 0.54 19.72 1.99
C ILE A 128 0.08 20.48 3.22
N VAL A 129 1.00 21.18 3.80
CA VAL A 129 0.66 22.06 4.91
C VAL A 129 0.50 23.44 4.34
N GLY A 130 -0.72 23.83 4.34
CA GLY A 130 -1.06 25.13 3.78
C GLY A 130 -0.75 26.25 4.72
#